data_e64af4bf0c7bafd81cb67808029c8103
#
_entry.id   e64af4bf0c7bafd81cb67808029c8103
#
_cell.length_a   1.000
_cell.length_b   1.000
_cell.length_c   1.000
_cell.angle_alpha   90.00
_cell.angle_beta   90.00
_cell.angle_gamma   90.00
#
_symmetry.space_group_name_H-M   'P 1'
#
loop_
_entity.id
_entity.type
_entity.pdbx_description
1 polymer ?
#
loop_
_entity_poly.entity_id
_entity_poly.type
_entity_poly.pdbx_seq_one_letter_code
_entity_poly.pdbx_strand_id
1 'polypeptide(L)'
;MNRKLTLHDVLTPKQFRVALLVSSGLKNSEIAMVLRTTENMIKNILRDIYDRSGCSNRVELALLMVHEAEMGMYDRENLDEELATLRALTRELDKKFH
;
A
#
# COMPACT_ATOMS: atom_id res chain seq x y z
N MET A 1 -13.33 -5.79 -25.61
CA MET A 1 -12.82 -6.54 -24.46
C MET A 1 -12.52 -5.59 -23.33
N ASN A 2 -13.20 -5.76 -22.21
CA ASN A 2 -13.04 -4.85 -21.08
C ASN A 2 -11.71 -5.14 -20.37
N ARG A 3 -10.77 -4.21 -20.54
CA ARG A 3 -9.51 -4.29 -19.84
C ARG A 3 -9.75 -3.86 -18.38
N LYS A 4 -9.59 -4.81 -17.49
CA LYS A 4 -9.77 -4.54 -16.08
C LYS A 4 -8.65 -3.63 -15.57
N LEU A 5 -9.00 -2.51 -14.99
CA LEU A 5 -8.03 -1.59 -14.39
C LEU A 5 -7.44 -2.22 -13.12
N THR A 6 -6.13 -2.05 -12.95
CA THR A 6 -5.44 -2.52 -11.75
C THR A 6 -5.41 -1.43 -10.69
N LEU A 7 -5.01 -1.79 -9.48
CA LEU A 7 -4.80 -0.79 -8.42
C LEU A 7 -3.77 0.25 -8.84
N HIS A 8 -2.74 -0.18 -9.57
CA HIS A 8 -1.71 0.74 -10.05
C HIS A 8 -2.30 1.78 -11.02
N ASP A 9 -3.33 1.41 -11.78
CA ASP A 9 -4.00 2.32 -12.73
C ASP A 9 -4.90 3.32 -12.05
N VAL A 10 -5.61 2.93 -10.99
CA VAL A 10 -6.64 3.76 -10.36
C VAL A 10 -6.15 4.56 -9.15
N LEU A 11 -5.02 4.18 -8.58
CA LEU A 11 -4.45 4.85 -7.41
C LEU A 11 -3.33 5.81 -7.81
N THR A 12 -3.20 6.91 -7.08
CA THR A 12 -2.03 7.78 -7.19
C THR A 12 -0.80 7.04 -6.67
N PRO A 13 0.43 7.47 -7.01
CA PRO A 13 1.63 6.83 -6.45
C PRO A 13 1.65 6.78 -4.93
N LYS A 14 1.21 7.84 -4.27
CA LYS A 14 1.13 7.89 -2.80
C LYS A 14 0.12 6.88 -2.25
N GLN A 15 -1.06 6.81 -2.87
CA GLN A 15 -2.10 5.85 -2.50
C GLN A 15 -1.61 4.42 -2.71
N PHE A 16 -0.92 4.17 -3.80
CA PHE A 16 -0.37 2.85 -4.09
C PHE A 16 0.66 2.42 -3.03
N ARG A 17 1.51 3.34 -2.59
CA ARG A 17 2.46 3.07 -1.50
C ARG A 17 1.75 2.72 -0.19
N VAL A 18 0.69 3.44 0.13
CA VAL A 18 -0.12 3.11 1.32
C VAL A 18 -0.71 1.71 1.18
N ALA A 19 -1.24 1.37 0.01
CA ALA A 19 -1.80 0.05 -0.25
C ALA A 19 -0.74 -1.05 -0.13
N LEU A 20 0.48 -0.80 -0.60
CA LEU A 20 1.61 -1.73 -0.44
C LEU A 20 1.94 -1.98 1.04
N LEU A 21 1.97 -0.92 1.83
CA LEU A 21 2.27 -1.03 3.27
C LEU A 21 1.15 -1.76 4.01
N VAL A 22 -0.10 -1.54 3.62
CA VAL A 22 -1.24 -2.30 4.15
C VAL A 22 -1.07 -3.78 3.84
N SER A 23 -0.73 -4.12 2.60
CA SER A 23 -0.55 -5.53 2.20
C SER A 23 0.67 -6.17 2.84
N SER A 24 1.60 -5.37 3.35
CA SER A 24 2.76 -5.84 4.10
C SER A 24 2.48 -6.03 5.59
N GLY A 25 1.25 -5.76 6.02
CA GLY A 25 0.82 -6.01 7.40
C GLY A 25 1.03 -4.86 8.37
N LEU A 26 1.38 -3.67 7.89
CA LEU A 26 1.59 -2.51 8.77
C LEU A 26 0.26 -1.94 9.27
N LYS A 27 0.27 -1.46 10.50
CA LYS A 27 -0.85 -0.70 11.09
C LYS A 27 -0.81 0.75 10.58
N ASN A 28 -1.93 1.44 10.68
CA ASN A 28 -2.01 2.84 10.24
C ASN A 28 -0.97 3.74 10.92
N SER A 29 -0.72 3.52 12.21
CA SER A 29 0.29 4.28 12.96
C SER A 29 1.70 4.04 12.41
N GLU A 30 2.00 2.80 12.01
CA GLU A 30 3.28 2.44 11.42
C GLU A 30 3.43 3.03 10.03
N ILE A 31 2.39 2.97 9.22
CA ILE A 31 2.37 3.58 7.88
C ILE A 31 2.61 5.10 7.99
N ALA A 32 1.93 5.73 8.95
CA ALA A 32 2.09 7.16 9.19
C ALA A 32 3.55 7.52 9.51
N MET A 33 4.21 6.70 10.32
CA MET A 33 5.62 6.90 10.65
C MET A 33 6.52 6.75 9.44
N VAL A 34 6.31 5.71 8.64
CA VAL A 34 7.10 5.45 7.43
C VAL A 34 6.97 6.59 6.43
N LEU A 35 5.76 7.09 6.23
CA LEU A 35 5.48 8.13 5.24
C LEU A 35 5.57 9.56 5.81
N ARG A 36 5.95 9.69 7.08
CA ARG A 36 6.13 10.98 7.78
C ARG A 36 4.86 11.84 7.73
N THR A 37 3.76 11.23 8.11
CA THR A 37 2.46 11.89 8.17
C THR A 37 1.73 11.46 9.44
N THR A 38 0.45 11.78 9.55
CA THR A 38 -0.36 11.44 10.72
C THR A 38 -1.21 10.20 10.44
N GLU A 39 -1.58 9.50 11.51
CA GLU A 39 -2.50 8.36 11.40
C GLU A 39 -3.83 8.77 10.80
N ASN A 40 -4.31 9.98 11.14
CA ASN A 40 -5.56 10.51 10.60
C ASN A 40 -5.47 10.71 9.08
N MET A 41 -4.33 11.18 8.60
CA MET A 41 -4.09 11.32 7.15
C MET A 41 -4.12 9.95 6.46
N ILE A 42 -3.53 8.92 7.08
CA ILE A 42 -3.57 7.57 6.54
C ILE A 42 -5.01 7.05 6.44
N LYS A 43 -5.83 7.30 7.46
CA LYS A 43 -7.25 6.93 7.42
C LYS A 43 -7.99 7.60 6.25
N ASN A 44 -7.69 8.88 6.01
CA ASN A 44 -8.29 9.61 4.89
C ASN A 44 -7.83 9.05 3.54
N ILE A 45 -6.54 8.74 3.42
CA ILE A 45 -6.00 8.13 2.20
C ILE A 45 -6.65 6.77 1.94
N LEU A 46 -6.81 5.95 2.97
CA LEU A 46 -7.43 4.64 2.84
C LEU A 46 -8.90 4.75 2.40
N ARG A 47 -9.62 5.74 2.91
CA ARG A 47 -11.00 5.99 2.48
C ARG A 47 -11.07 6.25 0.98
N ASP A 48 -10.18 7.10 0.46
CA ASP A 48 -10.08 7.37 -0.97
C ASP A 48 -9.69 6.10 -1.76
N ILE A 49 -8.77 5.31 -1.22
CA ILE A 49 -8.35 4.06 -1.84
C ILE A 49 -9.55 3.11 -1.98
N TYR A 50 -10.34 2.97 -0.92
CA TYR A 50 -11.53 2.10 -0.96
C TYR A 50 -12.53 2.59 -1.99
N ASP A 51 -12.77 3.89 -2.07
CA ASP A 51 -13.67 4.46 -3.07
C ASP A 51 -13.19 4.18 -4.49
N ARG A 52 -11.89 4.35 -4.75
CA ARG A 52 -11.32 4.19 -6.09
C ARG A 52 -11.17 2.73 -6.50
N SER A 53 -10.84 1.87 -5.57
CA SER A 53 -10.56 0.45 -5.84
C SER A 53 -11.81 -0.41 -5.81
N GLY A 54 -12.87 0.05 -5.16
CA GLY A 54 -14.07 -0.76 -4.92
C GLY A 54 -13.90 -1.75 -3.79
N CYS A 55 -12.76 -1.74 -3.09
CA CYS A 55 -12.55 -2.60 -1.92
C CYS A 55 -13.35 -2.07 -0.74
N SER A 56 -13.94 -2.98 0.04
CA SER A 56 -14.78 -2.62 1.18
C SER A 56 -14.00 -2.46 2.47
N ASN A 57 -12.83 -3.05 2.54
CA ASN A 57 -12.04 -3.05 3.77
C ASN A 57 -10.57 -3.37 3.49
N ARG A 58 -9.78 -3.30 4.54
CA ARG A 58 -8.34 -3.50 4.53
C ARG A 58 -7.91 -4.88 4.01
N VAL A 59 -8.65 -5.92 4.38
CA VAL A 59 -8.33 -7.29 3.98
C VAL A 59 -8.56 -7.46 2.48
N GLU A 60 -9.67 -6.95 1.96
CA GLU A 60 -9.95 -7.00 0.52
C GLU A 60 -8.88 -6.28 -0.28
N LEU A 61 -8.43 -5.12 0.20
CA LEU A 61 -7.37 -4.36 -0.47
C LEU A 61 -6.07 -5.17 -0.51
N ALA A 62 -5.68 -5.77 0.60
CA ALA A 62 -4.47 -6.58 0.68
C ALA A 62 -4.55 -7.79 -0.25
N LEU A 63 -5.68 -8.48 -0.26
CA LEU A 63 -5.89 -9.65 -1.12
C LEU A 63 -5.84 -9.27 -2.60
N LEU A 64 -6.47 -8.16 -2.97
CA LEU A 64 -6.46 -7.68 -4.35
C LEU A 64 -5.04 -7.32 -4.79
N MET A 65 -4.27 -6.65 -3.93
CA MET A 65 -2.89 -6.29 -4.20
C MET A 65 -2.03 -7.54 -4.47
N VAL A 66 -2.15 -8.54 -3.62
CA VAL A 66 -1.43 -9.81 -3.76
C VAL A 66 -1.84 -10.52 -5.04
N HIS A 67 -3.14 -10.59 -5.31
CA HIS A 67 -3.66 -11.23 -6.52
C HIS A 67 -3.10 -10.57 -7.78
N GLU A 68 -3.14 -9.25 -7.86
CA GLU A 68 -2.64 -8.53 -9.03
C GLU A 68 -1.12 -8.71 -9.19
N ALA A 69 -0.39 -8.73 -8.08
CA ALA A 69 1.05 -8.99 -8.11
C ALA A 69 1.37 -10.39 -8.63
N GLU A 70 0.62 -11.40 -8.16
CA GLU A 70 0.79 -12.79 -8.60
C GLU A 70 0.44 -12.98 -10.07
N MET A 71 -0.54 -12.22 -10.57
CA MET A 71 -0.93 -12.26 -11.98
C MET A 71 0.03 -11.48 -12.89
N GLY A 72 1.09 -10.90 -12.33
CA GLY A 72 2.09 -10.16 -13.11
C GLY A 72 1.59 -8.83 -13.65
N MET A 73 0.59 -8.23 -12.99
CA MET A 73 0.00 -6.96 -13.42
C MET A 73 0.86 -5.74 -13.03
N TYR A 74 1.87 -5.95 -12.19
CA TYR A 74 2.83 -4.92 -11.78
C TYR A 74 4.22 -5.28 -12.28
N ASP A 75 5.07 -4.26 -12.44
CA ASP A 75 6.49 -4.49 -12.68
C ASP A 75 7.11 -5.03 -11.39
N ARG A 76 7.43 -6.31 -11.39
CA ARG A 76 7.91 -7.01 -10.19
C ARG A 76 9.20 -6.46 -9.63
N GLU A 77 10.13 -6.08 -10.49
CA GLU A 77 11.41 -5.51 -10.05
C GLU A 77 11.19 -4.21 -9.28
N ASN A 78 10.41 -3.29 -9.86
CA ASN A 78 10.10 -2.01 -9.22
C ASN A 78 9.30 -2.20 -7.93
N LEU A 79 8.37 -3.14 -7.94
CA LEU A 79 7.56 -3.46 -6.76
C LEU A 79 8.42 -3.99 -5.62
N ASP A 80 9.30 -4.94 -5.92
CA ASP A 80 10.19 -5.53 -4.92
C ASP A 80 11.17 -4.50 -4.36
N GLU A 81 11.72 -3.63 -5.20
CA GLU A 81 12.60 -2.55 -4.77
C GLU A 81 11.88 -1.58 -3.84
N GLU A 82 10.67 -1.19 -4.20
CA GLU A 82 9.88 -0.27 -3.37
C GLU A 82 9.53 -0.90 -2.03
N LEU A 83 9.12 -2.15 -2.02
CA LEU A 83 8.83 -2.88 -0.78
C LEU A 83 10.08 -3.02 0.09
N ALA A 84 11.23 -3.31 -0.52
CA ALA A 84 12.49 -3.41 0.22
C ALA A 84 12.86 -2.07 0.87
N THR A 85 12.69 -0.98 0.14
CA THR A 85 12.96 0.38 0.65
C THR A 85 12.02 0.71 1.81
N LEU A 86 10.74 0.44 1.66
CA LEU A 86 9.75 0.71 2.69
C LEU A 86 9.98 -0.14 3.95
N ARG A 87 10.37 -1.40 3.78
CA ARG A 87 10.70 -2.28 4.90
C ARG A 87 11.94 -1.81 5.64
N ALA A 88 12.95 -1.34 4.91
CA ALA A 88 14.17 -0.80 5.52
C ALA A 88 13.84 0.44 6.37
N LEU A 89 13.00 1.34 5.85
CA LEU A 89 12.55 2.52 6.60
C LEU A 89 11.77 2.13 7.85
N THR A 90 10.92 1.12 7.75
CA THR A 90 10.15 0.62 8.89
C THR A 90 11.07 0.06 9.98
N ARG A 91 12.09 -0.70 9.59
CA ARG A 91 13.07 -1.24 10.54
C ARG A 91 13.84 -0.15 11.26
N GLU A 92 14.22 0.90 10.56
CA GLU A 92 14.92 2.03 11.17
C GLU A 92 14.06 2.74 12.20
N LEU A 93 12.79 2.91 11.91
CA LEU A 93 11.84 3.50 12.85
C LEU A 93 11.69 2.63 14.09
N ASP A 94 11.58 1.32 13.94
CA ASP A 94 11.48 0.38 15.06
C ASP A 94 12.72 0.48 15.96
N LYS A 95 13.90 0.60 15.39
CA LYS A 95 15.14 0.74 16.15
C LYS A 95 15.20 2.03 16.96
N LYS A 96 14.59 3.11 16.46
CA LYS A 96 14.58 4.41 17.15
C LYS A 96 13.59 4.45 18.31
N PHE A 97 12.53 3.65 18.26
CA PHE A 97 11.46 3.70 19.24
C PHE A 97 11.40 2.46 20.14
N HIS A 98 12.32 1.54 19.97
CA HIS A 98 12.53 0.38 20.80
C HIS A 98 13.98 0.35 21.27
#